data_f2ac825510c749ab5d1a1735d2b2a5df
#
_entry.id   f2ac825510c749ab5d1a1735d2b2a5df
#
_cell.length_a   1.000
_cell.length_b   1.000
_cell.length_c   1.000
_cell.angle_alpha   90.00
_cell.angle_beta   90.00
_cell.angle_gamma   90.00
#
_symmetry.space_group_name_H-M   'P 1'
#
loop_
_entity.id
_entity.type
_entity.pdbx_description
1 polymer ?
#
loop_
_entity_poly.entity_id
_entity_poly.type
_entity_poly.pdbx_seq_one_letter_code
_entity_poly.pdbx_strand_id
1 'polypeptide(L)'
;MFRFLFPVSLFISSILLFSIQPMVAKAILPIYGGTPGVWTVCVLFFQFILLIAYGYVWLLSQIKKPAVWRLIHMVLVVLSFTALPLLFHPAARDGQPEWVILHNLLIQLGLPLLVIGASAPLLQFAYSQTKSKGASDPYYLYISSNLGSLSALLFYPWVIERFIGLTRQFYLWNFGFAIYLLLLVTVLFFTKYQPLILTEKKEVDFLPWREIAYWIFLSFIPCSLMLGVTLYITTDVAATPLFWVLPLALYLLSFVFTFTATPLISQKWISRNCLFFLVFTILGFIFG
;
A
#
# COMPACT_ATOMS: atom_id res chain seq x y z
N MET A 1 5.51 -22.67 -13.48
CA MET A 1 4.95 -23.01 -12.17
C MET A 1 4.96 -21.81 -11.21
N PHE A 2 6.02 -21.02 -11.10
CA PHE A 2 6.11 -19.91 -10.11
C PHE A 2 5.39 -18.60 -10.47
N ARG A 3 4.85 -18.44 -11.68
CA ARG A 3 4.16 -17.20 -12.10
C ARG A 3 2.97 -16.82 -11.20
N PHE A 4 2.28 -17.83 -10.70
CA PHE A 4 1.10 -17.65 -9.85
C PHE A 4 1.46 -17.14 -8.44
N LEU A 5 2.71 -17.32 -8.02
CA LEU A 5 3.15 -16.85 -6.70
C LEU A 5 3.27 -15.33 -6.62
N PHE A 6 3.55 -14.63 -7.73
CA PHE A 6 3.62 -13.17 -7.74
C PHE A 6 2.28 -12.51 -7.33
N PRO A 7 1.16 -12.81 -8.00
CA PRO A 7 -0.12 -12.24 -7.60
C PRO A 7 -0.57 -12.70 -6.21
N VAL A 8 -0.29 -13.95 -5.79
CA VAL A 8 -0.61 -14.43 -4.44
C VAL A 8 0.19 -13.69 -3.38
N SER A 9 1.50 -13.49 -3.60
CA SER A 9 2.35 -12.72 -2.67
C SER A 9 1.88 -11.29 -2.54
N LEU A 10 1.47 -10.65 -3.66
CA LEU A 10 0.94 -9.30 -3.67
C LEU A 10 -0.42 -9.21 -2.95
N PHE A 11 -1.29 -10.16 -3.16
CA PHE A 11 -2.58 -10.21 -2.49
C PHE A 11 -2.41 -10.29 -0.97
N ILE A 12 -1.54 -11.20 -0.49
CA ILE A 12 -1.29 -11.38 0.95
C ILE A 12 -0.59 -10.15 1.54
N SER A 13 0.44 -9.60 0.88
CA SER A 13 1.13 -8.41 1.37
C SER A 13 0.19 -7.22 1.50
N SER A 14 -0.74 -7.06 0.57
CA SER A 14 -1.73 -5.99 0.61
C SER A 14 -2.77 -6.17 1.71
N ILE A 15 -3.22 -7.40 1.96
CA ILE A 15 -4.07 -7.69 3.14
C ILE A 15 -3.35 -7.29 4.42
N LEU A 16 -2.09 -7.69 4.58
CA LEU A 16 -1.31 -7.38 5.77
C LEU A 16 -1.10 -5.87 5.95
N LEU A 17 -0.78 -5.16 4.86
CA LEU A 17 -0.57 -3.72 4.88
C LEU A 17 -1.83 -2.95 5.31
N PHE A 18 -2.98 -3.34 4.79
CA PHE A 18 -4.23 -2.63 5.07
C PHE A 18 -4.90 -3.06 6.37
N SER A 19 -4.68 -4.29 6.84
CA SER A 19 -5.23 -4.74 8.11
C SER A 19 -4.49 -4.19 9.33
N ILE A 20 -3.18 -3.94 9.23
CA ILE A 20 -2.40 -3.43 10.35
C ILE A 20 -2.80 -2.01 10.75
N GLN A 21 -3.24 -1.17 9.81
CA GLN A 21 -3.59 0.22 10.07
C GLN A 21 -4.74 0.34 11.09
N PRO A 22 -5.91 -0.27 10.90
CA PRO A 22 -6.97 -0.21 11.90
C PRO A 22 -6.63 -0.95 13.21
N MET A 23 -5.82 -2.00 13.17
CA MET A 23 -5.34 -2.68 14.38
C MET A 23 -4.52 -1.73 15.26
N VAL A 24 -3.59 -1.02 14.67
CA VAL A 24 -2.75 -0.02 15.34
C VAL A 24 -3.59 1.14 15.87
N ALA A 25 -4.49 1.65 15.05
CA ALA A 25 -5.43 2.68 15.43
C ALA A 25 -6.23 2.28 16.70
N LYS A 26 -6.73 1.05 16.72
CA LYS A 26 -7.46 0.50 17.87
C LYS A 26 -6.57 0.31 19.13
N ALA A 27 -5.27 0.03 18.94
CA ALA A 27 -4.32 -0.07 20.05
C ALA A 27 -3.95 1.30 20.63
N ILE A 28 -3.89 2.35 19.82
CA ILE A 28 -3.53 3.71 20.21
C ILE A 28 -4.69 4.43 20.91
N LEU A 29 -5.91 4.22 20.44
CA LEU A 29 -7.10 4.94 20.88
C LEU A 29 -7.31 4.96 22.42
N PRO A 30 -7.17 3.86 23.17
CA PRO A 30 -7.38 3.85 24.63
C PRO A 30 -6.35 4.67 25.41
N ILE A 31 -5.16 4.89 24.85
CA ILE A 31 -4.02 5.53 25.55
C ILE A 31 -3.94 7.02 25.22
N TYR A 32 -4.11 7.37 23.93
CA TYR A 32 -3.90 8.74 23.45
C TYR A 32 -5.19 9.44 23.04
N GLY A 33 -6.33 8.72 23.04
CA GLY A 33 -7.60 9.24 22.58
C GLY A 33 -7.69 9.35 21.06
N GLY A 34 -8.85 9.81 20.58
CA GLY A 34 -9.16 9.97 19.13
C GLY A 34 -9.00 11.40 18.63
N THR A 35 -8.01 12.16 19.13
CA THR A 35 -7.80 13.54 18.68
C THR A 35 -7.32 13.60 17.21
N PRO A 36 -7.64 14.66 16.48
CA PRO A 36 -7.17 14.84 15.09
C PRO A 36 -5.64 14.75 14.95
N GLY A 37 -4.88 15.23 15.94
CA GLY A 37 -3.43 15.16 15.95
C GLY A 37 -2.91 13.72 15.95
N VAL A 38 -3.49 12.84 16.79
CA VAL A 38 -3.14 11.41 16.87
C VAL A 38 -3.39 10.71 15.52
N TRP A 39 -4.53 10.96 14.91
CA TRP A 39 -4.87 10.39 13.60
C TRP A 39 -3.93 10.87 12.49
N THR A 40 -3.64 12.17 12.48
CA THR A 40 -2.75 12.77 11.47
C THR A 40 -1.36 12.14 11.54
N VAL A 41 -0.81 11.93 12.73
CA VAL A 41 0.50 11.30 12.90
C VAL A 41 0.50 9.84 12.43
N CYS A 42 -0.55 9.09 12.73
CA CYS A 42 -0.68 7.71 12.23
C CYS A 42 -0.71 7.66 10.70
N VAL A 43 -1.55 8.49 10.08
CA VAL A 43 -1.65 8.58 8.61
C VAL A 43 -0.31 8.99 7.99
N LEU A 44 0.32 10.03 8.56
CA LEU A 44 1.63 10.51 8.11
C LEU A 44 2.68 9.38 8.15
N PHE A 45 2.72 8.63 9.24
CA PHE A 45 3.66 7.50 9.38
C PHE A 45 3.46 6.46 8.28
N PHE A 46 2.22 6.01 8.04
CA PHE A 46 1.95 5.00 7.00
C PHE A 46 2.28 5.51 5.60
N GLN A 47 1.98 6.77 5.29
CA GLN A 47 2.32 7.37 4.00
C GLN A 47 3.82 7.52 3.83
N PHE A 48 4.52 7.95 4.88
CA PHE A 48 5.97 8.15 4.84
C PHE A 48 6.73 6.84 4.69
N ILE A 49 6.34 5.77 5.40
CA ILE A 49 6.98 4.46 5.26
C ILE A 49 6.78 3.88 3.84
N LEU A 50 5.61 4.10 3.24
CA LEU A 50 5.36 3.71 1.84
C LEU A 50 6.22 4.50 0.86
N LEU A 51 6.38 5.79 1.06
CA LEU A 51 7.27 6.63 0.24
C LEU A 51 8.72 6.13 0.31
N ILE A 52 9.21 5.83 1.52
CA ILE A 52 10.55 5.26 1.72
C ILE A 52 10.65 3.90 1.02
N ALA A 53 9.65 3.04 1.15
CA ALA A 53 9.63 1.72 0.54
C ALA A 53 9.69 1.81 -1.00
N TYR A 54 8.97 2.73 -1.60
CA TYR A 54 9.00 2.95 -3.05
C TYR A 54 10.34 3.53 -3.51
N GLY A 55 10.88 4.51 -2.79
CA GLY A 55 12.22 5.06 -3.03
C GLY A 55 13.32 3.98 -2.92
N TYR A 56 13.21 3.12 -1.92
CA TYR A 56 14.10 1.97 -1.75
C TYR A 56 14.07 1.02 -2.96
N VAL A 57 12.87 0.65 -3.44
CA VAL A 57 12.77 -0.23 -4.61
C VAL A 57 13.25 0.48 -5.88
N TRP A 58 13.01 1.78 -6.01
CA TRP A 58 13.57 2.56 -7.12
C TRP A 58 15.10 2.49 -7.12
N LEU A 59 15.75 2.64 -5.96
CA LEU A 59 17.20 2.46 -5.84
C LEU A 59 17.65 1.04 -6.19
N LEU A 60 16.92 0.01 -5.72
CA LEU A 60 17.20 -1.37 -6.10
C LEU A 60 17.09 -1.61 -7.61
N SER A 61 16.15 -0.96 -8.27
CA SER A 61 15.95 -1.10 -9.71
C SER A 61 17.10 -0.59 -10.56
N GLN A 62 17.97 0.28 -10.00
CA GLN A 62 19.19 0.73 -10.66
C GLN A 62 20.29 -0.34 -10.68
N ILE A 63 20.16 -1.40 -9.90
CA ILE A 63 21.15 -2.46 -9.78
C ILE A 63 20.95 -3.46 -10.92
N LYS A 64 21.91 -3.51 -11.86
CA LYS A 64 21.85 -4.37 -13.05
C LYS A 64 21.90 -5.86 -12.75
N LYS A 65 22.56 -6.27 -11.66
CA LYS A 65 22.76 -7.69 -11.31
C LYS A 65 21.62 -8.20 -10.42
N PRO A 66 20.79 -9.16 -10.89
CA PRO A 66 19.68 -9.69 -10.09
C PRO A 66 20.10 -10.30 -8.75
N ALA A 67 21.28 -10.90 -8.68
CA ALA A 67 21.79 -11.49 -7.43
C ALA A 67 22.00 -10.42 -6.35
N VAL A 68 22.46 -9.22 -6.73
CA VAL A 68 22.81 -8.16 -5.78
C VAL A 68 21.56 -7.54 -5.17
N TRP A 69 20.59 -7.07 -5.99
CA TRP A 69 19.38 -6.46 -5.43
C TRP A 69 18.54 -7.46 -4.62
N ARG A 70 18.53 -8.75 -5.01
CA ARG A 70 17.89 -9.79 -4.21
C ARG A 70 18.57 -9.98 -2.86
N LEU A 71 19.89 -10.02 -2.84
CA LEU A 71 20.64 -10.16 -1.59
C LEU A 71 20.36 -8.98 -0.64
N ILE A 72 20.39 -7.75 -1.15
CA ILE A 72 20.06 -6.56 -0.36
C ILE A 72 18.66 -6.67 0.24
N HIS A 73 17.69 -7.05 -0.57
CA HIS A 73 16.32 -7.21 -0.06
C HIS A 73 16.19 -8.36 0.94
N MET A 74 16.93 -9.47 0.76
CA MET A 74 16.95 -10.56 1.74
C MET A 74 17.54 -10.13 3.09
N VAL A 75 18.54 -9.29 3.11
CA VAL A 75 19.05 -8.71 4.36
C VAL A 75 17.94 -7.92 5.07
N LEU A 76 17.17 -7.12 4.34
CA LEU A 76 16.03 -6.39 4.90
C LEU A 76 14.95 -7.34 5.44
N VAL A 77 14.64 -8.42 4.71
CA VAL A 77 13.72 -9.47 5.16
C VAL A 77 14.20 -10.13 6.45
N VAL A 78 15.48 -10.51 6.53
CA VAL A 78 16.05 -11.10 7.75
C VAL A 78 15.99 -10.12 8.91
N LEU A 79 16.33 -8.86 8.68
CA LEU A 79 16.21 -7.82 9.71
C LEU A 79 14.76 -7.63 10.18
N SER A 80 13.78 -7.79 9.31
CA SER A 80 12.37 -7.66 9.71
C SER A 80 11.89 -8.77 10.67
N PHE A 81 12.58 -9.93 10.71
CA PHE A 81 12.31 -10.96 11.71
C PHE A 81 12.63 -10.52 13.14
N THR A 82 13.55 -9.57 13.33
CA THR A 82 13.87 -9.05 14.67
C THR A 82 12.70 -8.29 15.32
N ALA A 83 11.74 -7.85 14.50
CA ALA A 83 10.53 -7.18 14.95
C ALA A 83 9.38 -8.16 15.28
N LEU A 84 9.58 -9.47 15.13
CA LEU A 84 8.57 -10.49 15.46
C LEU A 84 8.85 -11.12 16.83
N PRO A 85 7.80 -11.50 17.59
CA PRO A 85 6.38 -11.29 17.30
C PRO A 85 5.97 -9.83 17.44
N LEU A 86 5.31 -9.29 16.42
CA LEU A 86 4.74 -7.97 16.49
C LEU A 86 3.56 -7.97 17.45
N LEU A 87 3.73 -7.37 18.62
CA LEU A 87 2.68 -7.08 19.59
C LEU A 87 2.77 -5.58 19.85
N PHE A 88 2.00 -4.80 19.12
CA PHE A 88 2.07 -3.35 19.24
C PHE A 88 1.53 -2.90 20.59
N HIS A 89 2.44 -2.39 21.42
CA HIS A 89 2.15 -1.83 22.73
C HIS A 89 2.58 -0.36 22.74
N PRO A 90 1.66 0.57 22.52
CA PRO A 90 1.98 1.98 22.60
C PRO A 90 2.33 2.33 24.04
N ALA A 91 3.60 2.64 24.30
CA ALA A 91 4.06 3.06 25.61
C ALA A 91 3.67 4.53 25.84
N ALA A 92 2.95 4.79 26.93
CA ALA A 92 2.79 6.16 27.41
C ALA A 92 4.15 6.66 27.91
N ARG A 93 4.62 7.78 27.37
CA ARG A 93 5.84 8.47 27.81
C ARG A 93 5.50 9.94 28.04
N ASP A 94 6.23 10.57 28.93
CA ASP A 94 6.17 12.02 29.10
C ASP A 94 6.63 12.70 27.82
N GLY A 95 5.88 13.66 27.34
CA GLY A 95 6.18 14.42 26.12
C GLY A 95 4.95 14.72 25.26
N GLN A 96 5.19 15.33 24.11
CA GLN A 96 4.12 15.56 23.13
C GLN A 96 3.65 14.22 22.56
N PRO A 97 2.36 13.90 22.62
CA PRO A 97 1.83 12.60 22.22
C PRO A 97 2.20 12.21 20.79
N GLU A 98 2.26 13.19 19.89
CA GLU A 98 2.55 12.97 18.48
C GLU A 98 3.95 12.36 18.26
N TRP A 99 4.98 12.88 18.93
CA TRP A 99 6.33 12.37 18.81
C TRP A 99 6.49 10.99 19.46
N VAL A 100 5.81 10.76 20.57
CA VAL A 100 5.82 9.45 21.25
C VAL A 100 5.17 8.40 20.37
N ILE A 101 4.03 8.70 19.74
CA ILE A 101 3.34 7.81 18.81
C ILE A 101 4.23 7.51 17.61
N LEU A 102 4.81 8.54 16.96
CA LEU A 102 5.68 8.36 15.80
C LEU A 102 6.87 7.46 16.13
N HIS A 103 7.51 7.68 17.27
CA HIS A 103 8.64 6.86 17.74
C HIS A 103 8.22 5.39 17.96
N ASN A 104 7.09 5.15 18.63
CA ASN A 104 6.57 3.79 18.85
C ASN A 104 6.26 3.08 17.53
N LEU A 105 5.65 3.79 16.58
CA LEU A 105 5.34 3.26 15.26
C LEU A 105 6.61 2.91 14.46
N LEU A 106 7.61 3.79 14.48
CA LEU A 106 8.88 3.56 13.78
C LEU A 106 9.63 2.34 14.32
N ILE A 107 9.75 2.21 15.63
CA ILE A 107 10.52 1.12 16.24
C ILE A 107 9.80 -0.23 16.09
N GLN A 108 8.49 -0.26 16.35
CA GLN A 108 7.77 -1.53 16.39
C GLN A 108 7.30 -1.99 15.01
N LEU A 109 6.97 -1.06 14.10
CA LEU A 109 6.35 -1.37 12.82
C LEU A 109 7.24 -1.03 11.61
N GLY A 110 8.26 -0.19 11.78
CA GLY A 110 9.02 0.37 10.66
C GLY A 110 9.59 -0.69 9.72
N LEU A 111 10.32 -1.68 10.25
CA LEU A 111 10.94 -2.74 9.43
C LEU A 111 9.90 -3.66 8.75
N PRO A 112 8.92 -4.25 9.46
CA PRO A 112 7.90 -5.07 8.81
C PRO A 112 7.12 -4.31 7.72
N LEU A 113 6.75 -3.05 7.99
CA LEU A 113 6.01 -2.25 7.04
C LEU A 113 6.85 -1.81 5.84
N LEU A 114 8.14 -1.59 6.02
CA LEU A 114 9.06 -1.31 4.92
C LEU A 114 9.13 -2.51 3.95
N VAL A 115 9.21 -3.73 4.47
CA VAL A 115 9.22 -4.96 3.65
C VAL A 115 7.89 -5.13 2.92
N ILE A 116 6.75 -4.99 3.62
CA ILE A 116 5.43 -5.12 3.01
C ILE A 116 5.15 -3.99 2.02
N GLY A 117 5.49 -2.75 2.37
CA GLY A 117 5.30 -1.59 1.51
C GLY A 117 6.14 -1.66 0.22
N ALA A 118 7.33 -2.26 0.30
CA ALA A 118 8.17 -2.51 -0.86
C ALA A 118 7.63 -3.62 -1.79
N SER A 119 6.69 -4.45 -1.34
CA SER A 119 6.24 -5.65 -2.05
C SER A 119 5.68 -5.37 -3.45
N ALA A 120 4.80 -4.38 -3.57
CA ALA A 120 4.14 -4.08 -4.84
C ALA A 120 5.16 -3.65 -5.90
N PRO A 121 5.96 -2.60 -5.71
CA PRO A 121 6.93 -2.18 -6.70
C PRO A 121 8.05 -3.21 -6.90
N LEU A 122 8.49 -3.91 -5.84
CA LEU A 122 9.54 -4.92 -5.95
C LEU A 122 9.11 -6.14 -6.77
N LEU A 123 7.94 -6.70 -6.50
CA LEU A 123 7.46 -7.88 -7.23
C LEU A 123 7.11 -7.55 -8.68
N GLN A 124 6.64 -6.35 -8.97
CA GLN A 124 6.45 -5.88 -10.35
C GLN A 124 7.79 -5.73 -11.06
N PHE A 125 8.77 -5.09 -10.43
CA PHE A 125 10.13 -5.00 -10.95
C PHE A 125 10.76 -6.38 -11.15
N ALA A 126 10.65 -7.28 -10.18
CA ALA A 126 11.15 -8.64 -10.29
C ALA A 126 10.45 -9.41 -11.43
N TYR A 127 9.13 -9.27 -11.58
CA TYR A 127 8.35 -9.91 -12.63
C TYR A 127 8.76 -9.43 -14.04
N SER A 128 9.03 -8.14 -14.19
CA SER A 128 9.49 -7.57 -15.48
C SER A 128 10.83 -8.16 -15.94
N GLN A 129 11.66 -8.65 -15.00
CA GLN A 129 12.93 -9.32 -15.32
C GLN A 129 12.80 -10.82 -15.62
N THR A 130 11.60 -11.37 -15.67
CA THR A 130 11.38 -12.78 -16.01
C THR A 130 11.18 -13.00 -17.51
N LYS A 131 11.34 -14.25 -18.00
CA LYS A 131 10.95 -14.66 -19.36
C LYS A 131 9.45 -14.94 -19.49
N SER A 132 8.62 -14.36 -18.64
CA SER A 132 7.19 -14.68 -18.61
C SER A 132 6.43 -13.95 -19.73
N LYS A 133 5.41 -14.58 -20.30
CA LYS A 133 4.42 -13.87 -21.12
C LYS A 133 3.77 -12.80 -20.23
N GLY A 134 3.83 -11.52 -20.64
CA GLY A 134 3.36 -10.40 -19.82
C GLY A 134 4.43 -9.75 -18.92
N ALA A 135 5.70 -10.20 -18.97
CA ALA A 135 6.77 -9.53 -18.24
C ALA A 135 7.01 -8.08 -18.73
N SER A 136 6.66 -7.78 -19.98
CA SER A 136 6.69 -6.43 -20.55
C SER A 136 5.60 -5.50 -19.99
N ASP A 137 4.53 -6.08 -19.42
CA ASP A 137 3.44 -5.33 -18.82
C ASP A 137 3.06 -5.97 -17.48
N PRO A 138 3.80 -5.67 -16.39
CA PRO A 138 3.54 -6.22 -15.06
C PRO A 138 2.33 -5.57 -14.35
N TYR A 139 1.68 -4.58 -14.96
CA TYR A 139 0.64 -3.78 -14.30
C TYR A 139 -0.61 -4.59 -13.93
N TYR A 140 -0.88 -5.73 -14.58
CA TYR A 140 -1.97 -6.62 -14.16
C TYR A 140 -1.81 -7.11 -12.70
N LEU A 141 -0.59 -7.09 -12.17
CA LEU A 141 -0.32 -7.42 -10.76
C LEU A 141 -0.95 -6.43 -9.78
N TYR A 142 -1.24 -5.20 -10.22
CA TYR A 142 -1.99 -4.22 -9.42
C TYR A 142 -3.40 -4.72 -9.08
N ILE A 143 -4.01 -5.52 -9.93
CA ILE A 143 -5.33 -6.10 -9.64
C ILE A 143 -5.27 -6.92 -8.35
N SER A 144 -4.27 -7.81 -8.22
CA SER A 144 -4.11 -8.63 -7.03
C SER A 144 -3.84 -7.80 -5.77
N SER A 145 -2.98 -6.81 -5.88
CA SER A 145 -2.68 -5.90 -4.78
C SER A 145 -3.93 -5.14 -4.33
N ASN A 146 -4.67 -4.53 -5.26
CA ASN A 146 -5.87 -3.76 -4.94
C ASN A 146 -7.02 -4.64 -4.42
N LEU A 147 -7.18 -5.86 -4.95
CA LEU A 147 -8.14 -6.82 -4.41
C LEU A 147 -7.79 -7.25 -2.98
N GLY A 148 -6.49 -7.45 -2.69
CA GLY A 148 -6.03 -7.72 -1.33
C GLY A 148 -6.35 -6.58 -0.36
N SER A 149 -6.04 -5.35 -0.76
CA SER A 149 -6.34 -4.14 0.01
C SER A 149 -7.83 -3.95 0.23
N LEU A 150 -8.63 -4.11 -0.82
CA LEU A 150 -10.10 -4.03 -0.76
C LEU A 150 -10.67 -5.10 0.16
N SER A 151 -10.16 -6.34 0.06
CA SER A 151 -10.58 -7.43 0.95
C SER A 151 -10.30 -7.08 2.41
N ALA A 152 -9.09 -6.61 2.73
CA ALA A 152 -8.75 -6.20 4.09
C ALA A 152 -9.68 -5.10 4.60
N LEU A 153 -9.90 -4.06 3.80
CA LEU A 153 -10.77 -2.93 4.17
C LEU A 153 -12.21 -3.34 4.45
N LEU A 154 -12.77 -4.26 3.66
CA LEU A 154 -14.16 -4.70 3.82
C LEU A 154 -14.28 -5.75 4.93
N PHE A 155 -13.38 -6.74 4.99
CA PHE A 155 -13.48 -7.80 5.98
C PHE A 155 -13.06 -7.36 7.39
N TYR A 156 -12.20 -6.36 7.51
CA TYR A 156 -11.72 -5.94 8.82
C TYR A 156 -12.87 -5.47 9.73
N PRO A 157 -13.68 -4.47 9.37
CA PRO A 157 -14.74 -3.96 10.25
C PRO A 157 -15.89 -4.95 10.43
N TRP A 158 -16.24 -5.71 9.39
CA TRP A 158 -17.41 -6.58 9.42
C TRP A 158 -17.18 -7.92 10.09
N VAL A 159 -15.96 -8.46 9.98
CA VAL A 159 -15.63 -9.81 10.43
C VAL A 159 -14.54 -9.76 11.52
N ILE A 160 -13.36 -9.20 11.19
CA ILE A 160 -12.19 -9.32 12.05
C ILE A 160 -12.41 -8.56 13.36
N GLU A 161 -12.82 -7.32 13.28
CA GLU A 161 -13.03 -6.47 14.45
C GLU A 161 -14.15 -6.98 15.36
N ARG A 162 -15.19 -7.52 14.75
CA ARG A 162 -16.38 -7.99 15.47
C ARG A 162 -16.16 -9.29 16.26
N PHE A 163 -15.38 -10.22 15.70
CA PHE A 163 -15.26 -11.59 16.24
C PHE A 163 -13.91 -11.89 16.86
N ILE A 164 -12.88 -11.09 16.59
CA ILE A 164 -11.51 -11.38 17.00
C ILE A 164 -10.96 -10.25 17.86
N GLY A 165 -10.58 -10.58 19.11
CA GLY A 165 -9.93 -9.61 20.01
C GLY A 165 -8.56 -9.16 19.46
N LEU A 166 -8.17 -7.92 19.78
CA LEU A 166 -7.00 -7.24 19.21
C LEU A 166 -5.69 -8.05 19.33
N THR A 167 -5.45 -8.67 20.47
CA THR A 167 -4.25 -9.51 20.67
C THR A 167 -4.22 -10.69 19.72
N ARG A 168 -5.35 -11.36 19.51
CA ARG A 168 -5.44 -12.46 18.53
C ARG A 168 -5.26 -11.97 17.10
N GLN A 169 -5.71 -10.75 16.78
CA GLN A 169 -5.49 -10.13 15.47
C GLN A 169 -3.98 -9.97 15.21
N PHE A 170 -3.20 -9.50 16.19
CA PHE A 170 -1.74 -9.41 16.06
C PHE A 170 -1.08 -10.78 15.86
N TYR A 171 -1.52 -11.83 16.54
CA TYR A 171 -1.00 -13.19 16.30
C TYR A 171 -1.32 -13.69 14.88
N LEU A 172 -2.54 -13.47 14.40
CA LEU A 172 -2.92 -13.85 13.03
C LEU A 172 -2.13 -13.05 11.99
N TRP A 173 -1.89 -11.77 12.26
CA TRP A 173 -1.08 -10.92 11.41
C TRP A 173 0.38 -11.42 11.35
N ASN A 174 0.99 -11.77 12.48
CA ASN A 174 2.34 -12.36 12.54
C ASN A 174 2.42 -13.66 11.74
N PHE A 175 1.44 -14.52 11.86
CA PHE A 175 1.36 -15.77 11.09
C PHE A 175 1.23 -15.49 9.59
N GLY A 176 0.36 -14.57 9.20
CA GLY A 176 0.23 -14.14 7.80
C GLY A 176 1.50 -13.51 7.26
N PHE A 177 2.21 -12.72 8.08
CA PHE A 177 3.50 -12.13 7.72
C PHE A 177 4.58 -13.20 7.50
N ALA A 178 4.66 -14.21 8.37
CA ALA A 178 5.58 -15.32 8.19
C ALA A 178 5.30 -16.09 6.87
N ILE A 179 4.03 -16.36 6.57
CA ILE A 179 3.63 -16.98 5.27
C ILE A 179 4.06 -16.09 4.11
N TYR A 180 3.79 -14.78 4.20
CA TYR A 180 4.20 -13.83 3.17
C TYR A 180 5.72 -13.83 2.95
N LEU A 181 6.52 -13.82 4.01
CA LEU A 181 7.98 -13.87 3.90
C LEU A 181 8.46 -15.17 3.23
N LEU A 182 7.86 -16.31 3.55
CA LEU A 182 8.16 -17.59 2.89
C LEU A 182 7.84 -17.54 1.39
N LEU A 183 6.69 -16.96 1.02
CA LEU A 183 6.31 -16.78 -0.38
C LEU A 183 7.27 -15.82 -1.10
N LEU A 184 7.61 -14.70 -0.48
CA LEU A 184 8.54 -13.73 -1.03
C LEU A 184 9.92 -14.34 -1.28
N VAL A 185 10.48 -15.05 -0.29
CA VAL A 185 11.74 -15.79 -0.42
C VAL A 185 11.65 -16.79 -1.56
N THR A 186 10.56 -17.58 -1.63
CA THR A 186 10.33 -18.55 -2.69
C THR A 186 10.33 -17.89 -4.07
N VAL A 187 9.59 -16.81 -4.24
CA VAL A 187 9.54 -16.05 -5.51
C VAL A 187 10.92 -15.52 -5.89
N LEU A 188 11.65 -14.92 -4.94
CA LEU A 188 12.93 -14.29 -5.24
C LEU A 188 14.05 -15.31 -5.51
N PHE A 189 14.06 -16.47 -4.88
CA PHE A 189 15.12 -17.46 -5.08
C PHE A 189 14.85 -18.44 -6.23
N PHE A 190 13.62 -18.92 -6.36
CA PHE A 190 13.31 -19.99 -7.32
C PHE A 190 12.89 -19.46 -8.70
N THR A 191 12.67 -18.15 -8.85
CA THR A 191 12.40 -17.57 -10.17
C THR A 191 13.72 -17.24 -10.88
N LYS A 192 13.82 -17.61 -12.16
CA LYS A 192 14.97 -17.24 -13.01
C LYS A 192 14.79 -15.82 -13.53
N TYR A 193 15.66 -14.93 -13.11
CA TYR A 193 15.72 -13.54 -13.55
C TYR A 193 16.78 -13.36 -14.63
N GLN A 194 16.52 -12.49 -15.57
CA GLN A 194 17.48 -12.05 -16.56
C GLN A 194 18.17 -10.77 -16.06
N PRO A 195 19.48 -10.62 -16.31
CA PRO A 195 20.13 -9.31 -16.15
C PRO A 195 19.39 -8.30 -17.02
N LEU A 196 19.23 -7.09 -16.54
CA LEU A 196 18.81 -5.97 -17.38
C LEU A 196 19.82 -5.82 -18.50
N ILE A 197 19.54 -6.42 -19.66
CA ILE A 197 20.24 -6.11 -20.89
C ILE A 197 19.68 -4.74 -21.28
N LEU A 198 20.43 -3.69 -20.97
CA LEU A 198 20.26 -2.42 -21.64
C LEU A 198 20.62 -2.70 -23.09
N THR A 199 19.67 -3.16 -23.89
CA THR A 199 19.81 -3.19 -25.34
C THR A 199 20.17 -1.75 -25.72
N GLU A 200 21.39 -1.61 -26.23
CA GLU A 200 22.01 -0.41 -26.77
C GLU A 200 21.50 0.91 -26.17
N LYS A 201 22.42 1.77 -25.78
CA LYS A 201 22.20 3.15 -25.39
C LYS A 201 20.98 3.79 -26.07
N LYS A 202 19.77 3.45 -25.67
CA LYS A 202 18.77 4.49 -25.63
C LYS A 202 19.36 5.45 -24.62
N GLU A 203 19.84 6.57 -25.10
CA GLU A 203 20.10 7.72 -24.28
C GLU A 203 18.99 7.70 -23.25
N VAL A 204 19.35 7.67 -21.96
CA VAL A 204 18.37 7.78 -20.91
C VAL A 204 17.83 9.19 -21.11
N ASP A 205 16.79 9.30 -21.94
CA ASP A 205 16.04 10.53 -22.08
C ASP A 205 15.57 10.84 -20.67
N PHE A 206 16.31 11.69 -20.01
CA PHE A 206 15.90 12.22 -18.72
C PHE A 206 14.54 12.80 -18.93
N LEU A 207 13.53 12.15 -18.36
CA LEU A 207 12.17 12.66 -18.37
C LEU A 207 12.21 14.13 -17.97
N PRO A 208 11.75 15.04 -18.81
CA PRO A 208 11.78 16.44 -18.49
C PRO A 208 10.98 16.68 -17.19
N TRP A 209 11.51 17.54 -16.35
CA TRP A 209 10.86 17.87 -15.06
C TRP A 209 9.36 18.21 -15.21
N ARG A 210 8.97 18.79 -16.31
CA ARG A 210 7.57 19.09 -16.64
C ARG A 210 6.68 17.85 -16.68
N GLU A 211 7.14 16.75 -17.26
CA GLU A 211 6.39 15.50 -17.31
C GLU A 211 6.27 14.86 -15.93
N ILE A 212 7.35 14.89 -15.16
CA ILE A 212 7.33 14.39 -13.76
C ILE A 212 6.34 15.22 -12.93
N ALA A 213 6.39 16.55 -13.01
CA ALA A 213 5.46 17.44 -12.33
C ALA A 213 4.02 17.21 -12.76
N TYR A 214 3.79 16.98 -14.05
CA TYR A 214 2.45 16.66 -14.59
C TYR A 214 1.92 15.34 -14.03
N TRP A 215 2.71 14.29 -13.94
CA TRP A 215 2.30 13.02 -13.34
C TRP A 215 2.04 13.12 -11.84
N ILE A 216 2.85 13.89 -11.12
CA ILE A 216 2.61 14.20 -9.70
C ILE A 216 1.27 14.91 -9.55
N PHE A 217 1.00 15.92 -10.38
CA PHE A 217 -0.26 16.68 -10.35
C PHE A 217 -1.47 15.79 -10.68
N LEU A 218 -1.38 14.94 -11.71
CA LEU A 218 -2.45 14.00 -12.06
C LEU A 218 -2.74 12.99 -10.93
N SER A 219 -1.71 12.58 -10.18
CA SER A 219 -1.87 11.67 -9.04
C SER A 219 -2.41 12.40 -7.81
N PHE A 220 -2.06 13.66 -7.64
CA PHE A 220 -2.50 14.50 -6.52
C PHE A 220 -4.02 14.73 -6.53
N ILE A 221 -4.62 14.95 -7.70
CA ILE A 221 -6.05 15.26 -7.83
C ILE A 221 -6.94 14.15 -7.22
N PRO A 222 -6.87 12.87 -7.65
CA PRO A 222 -7.74 11.83 -7.10
C PRO A 222 -7.45 11.53 -5.63
N CYS A 223 -6.19 11.63 -5.20
CA CYS A 223 -5.83 11.44 -3.79
C CYS A 223 -6.42 12.55 -2.91
N SER A 224 -6.32 13.81 -3.33
CA SER A 224 -6.89 14.95 -2.60
C SER A 224 -8.41 14.88 -2.55
N LEU A 225 -9.05 14.51 -3.66
CA LEU A 225 -10.50 14.33 -3.71
C LEU A 225 -10.95 13.23 -2.75
N MET A 226 -10.27 12.08 -2.76
CA MET A 226 -10.56 10.97 -1.84
C MET A 226 -10.44 11.41 -0.38
N LEU A 227 -9.35 12.12 -0.02
CA LEU A 227 -9.14 12.63 1.33
C LEU A 227 -10.20 13.66 1.72
N GLY A 228 -10.54 14.58 0.81
CA GLY A 228 -11.59 15.58 1.03
C GLY A 228 -12.96 14.97 1.27
N VAL A 229 -13.36 14.01 0.43
CA VAL A 229 -14.62 13.26 0.61
C VAL A 229 -14.61 12.47 1.92
N THR A 230 -13.49 11.84 2.25
CA THR A 230 -13.34 11.11 3.52
C THR A 230 -13.51 12.04 4.71
N LEU A 231 -12.85 13.19 4.69
CA LEU A 231 -12.95 14.19 5.76
C LEU A 231 -14.38 14.71 5.90
N TYR A 232 -15.02 15.09 4.80
CA TYR A 232 -16.41 15.56 4.80
C TYR A 232 -17.37 14.52 5.40
N ILE A 233 -17.29 13.26 4.95
CA ILE A 233 -18.16 12.19 5.47
C ILE A 233 -17.94 11.97 6.97
N THR A 234 -16.69 12.01 7.42
CA THR A 234 -16.37 11.71 8.84
C THR A 234 -16.63 12.88 9.79
N THR A 235 -16.63 14.12 9.30
CA THR A 235 -16.89 15.31 10.13
C THR A 235 -18.37 15.74 10.09
N ASP A 236 -18.98 15.75 8.92
CA ASP A 236 -20.27 16.41 8.73
C ASP A 236 -21.45 15.41 8.64
N VAL A 237 -21.18 14.18 8.15
CA VAL A 237 -22.27 13.19 7.99
C VAL A 237 -22.36 12.26 9.21
N ALA A 238 -21.29 11.62 9.61
CA ALA A 238 -21.24 10.80 10.81
C ALA A 238 -19.80 10.54 11.26
N ALA A 239 -19.54 10.82 12.53
CA ALA A 239 -18.26 10.56 13.19
C ALA A 239 -18.02 9.06 13.48
N THR A 240 -18.50 8.18 12.61
CA THR A 240 -18.30 6.73 12.75
C THR A 240 -17.09 6.28 11.95
N PRO A 241 -16.14 5.55 12.59
CA PRO A 241 -14.88 5.12 11.93
C PRO A 241 -15.08 4.28 10.66
N LEU A 242 -16.27 3.71 10.46
CA LEU A 242 -16.60 2.86 9.31
C LEU A 242 -16.78 3.62 7.99
N PHE A 243 -17.16 4.90 8.03
CA PHE A 243 -17.44 5.66 6.80
C PHE A 243 -16.20 6.05 6.03
N TRP A 244 -15.02 6.14 6.66
CA TRP A 244 -13.77 6.40 5.94
C TRP A 244 -13.36 5.25 5.00
N VAL A 245 -13.84 4.04 5.27
CA VAL A 245 -13.57 2.84 4.44
C VAL A 245 -14.20 2.98 3.05
N LEU A 246 -15.38 3.63 2.95
CA LEU A 246 -16.15 3.67 1.71
C LEU A 246 -15.44 4.43 0.57
N PRO A 247 -14.98 5.69 0.74
CA PRO A 247 -14.24 6.39 -0.30
C PRO A 247 -12.97 5.66 -0.73
N LEU A 248 -12.23 5.11 0.24
CA LEU A 248 -11.02 4.37 -0.05
C LEU A 248 -11.30 3.06 -0.78
N ALA A 249 -12.36 2.34 -0.43
CA ALA A 249 -12.78 1.12 -1.11
C ALA A 249 -13.19 1.41 -2.57
N LEU A 250 -13.93 2.48 -2.81
CA LEU A 250 -14.29 2.93 -4.16
C LEU A 250 -13.05 3.34 -4.98
N TYR A 251 -12.10 4.02 -4.35
CA TYR A 251 -10.83 4.39 -4.96
C TYR A 251 -10.03 3.14 -5.39
N LEU A 252 -9.85 2.17 -4.51
CA LEU A 252 -9.18 0.90 -4.84
C LEU A 252 -9.91 0.10 -5.91
N LEU A 253 -11.24 0.08 -5.87
CA LEU A 253 -12.06 -0.59 -6.87
C LEU A 253 -11.89 0.04 -8.25
N SER A 254 -11.72 1.36 -8.33
CA SER A 254 -11.43 2.06 -9.59
C SER A 254 -10.11 1.59 -10.24
N PHE A 255 -9.08 1.28 -9.45
CA PHE A 255 -7.85 0.69 -9.96
C PHE A 255 -8.06 -0.75 -10.49
N VAL A 256 -8.84 -1.55 -9.77
CA VAL A 256 -9.18 -2.91 -10.24
C VAL A 256 -9.83 -2.84 -11.62
N PHE A 257 -10.79 -1.94 -11.83
CA PHE A 257 -11.45 -1.76 -13.12
C PHE A 257 -10.53 -1.21 -14.20
N THR A 258 -9.65 -0.29 -13.84
CA THR A 258 -8.72 0.35 -14.80
C THR A 258 -7.67 -0.62 -15.34
N PHE A 259 -7.14 -1.51 -14.48
CA PHE A 259 -6.09 -2.46 -14.85
C PHE A 259 -6.62 -3.81 -15.37
N THR A 260 -7.94 -3.97 -15.47
CA THR A 260 -8.55 -5.17 -16.06
C THR A 260 -8.30 -5.22 -17.59
N ALA A 261 -7.94 -6.39 -18.10
CA ALA A 261 -7.63 -6.58 -19.53
C ALA A 261 -8.78 -6.16 -20.49
N THR A 262 -10.02 -6.30 -20.01
CA THR A 262 -11.24 -5.83 -20.69
C THR A 262 -11.90 -4.79 -19.80
N PRO A 263 -11.74 -3.48 -20.06
CA PRO A 263 -12.33 -2.44 -19.22
C PRO A 263 -13.85 -2.52 -19.26
N LEU A 264 -14.46 -2.61 -18.07
CA LEU A 264 -15.93 -2.65 -17.90
C LEU A 264 -16.58 -1.35 -18.37
N ILE A 265 -15.90 -0.24 -18.24
CA ILE A 265 -16.37 1.09 -18.64
C ILE A 265 -15.39 1.65 -19.66
N SER A 266 -15.88 2.08 -20.83
CA SER A 266 -14.99 2.60 -21.87
C SER A 266 -14.37 3.94 -21.43
N GLN A 267 -13.09 4.11 -21.72
CA GLN A 267 -12.38 5.35 -21.42
C GLN A 267 -13.01 6.58 -22.09
N LYS A 268 -13.59 6.41 -23.29
CA LYS A 268 -14.34 7.46 -23.99
C LYS A 268 -15.58 7.90 -23.22
N TRP A 269 -16.29 6.96 -22.59
CA TRP A 269 -17.46 7.27 -21.77
C TRP A 269 -17.07 8.04 -20.50
N ILE A 270 -16.00 7.61 -19.83
CA ILE A 270 -15.47 8.29 -18.64
C ILE A 270 -15.07 9.72 -18.99
N SER A 271 -14.26 9.92 -20.03
CA SER A 271 -13.80 11.24 -20.45
C SER A 271 -14.95 12.18 -20.80
N ARG A 272 -16.00 11.67 -21.45
CA ARG A 272 -17.17 12.47 -21.81
C ARG A 272 -17.99 12.90 -20.62
N ASN A 273 -18.10 12.05 -19.60
CA ASN A 273 -18.97 12.29 -18.43
C ASN A 273 -18.20 12.82 -17.21
N CYS A 274 -16.87 12.90 -17.27
CA CYS A 274 -16.03 13.33 -16.16
C CYS A 274 -16.45 14.71 -15.63
N LEU A 275 -16.69 15.67 -16.52
CA LEU A 275 -17.10 17.02 -16.16
C LEU A 275 -18.46 17.03 -15.44
N PHE A 276 -19.40 16.22 -15.91
CA PHE A 276 -20.72 16.07 -15.28
C PHE A 276 -20.60 15.58 -13.83
N PHE A 277 -19.86 14.48 -13.59
CA PHE A 277 -19.65 13.98 -12.23
C PHE A 277 -18.90 14.97 -11.34
N LEU A 278 -17.94 15.68 -11.90
CA LEU A 278 -17.16 16.68 -11.16
C LEU A 278 -18.04 17.86 -10.70
N VAL A 279 -18.92 18.35 -11.57
CA VAL A 279 -19.88 19.42 -11.23
C VAL A 279 -20.83 18.95 -10.14
N PHE A 280 -21.40 17.74 -10.24
CA PHE A 280 -22.28 17.22 -9.19
C PHE A 280 -21.56 17.02 -7.85
N THR A 281 -20.30 16.59 -7.86
CA THR A 281 -19.50 16.49 -6.64
C THR A 281 -19.30 17.86 -5.99
N ILE A 282 -18.94 18.88 -6.78
CA ILE A 282 -18.76 20.25 -6.27
C ILE A 282 -20.09 20.82 -5.73
N LEU A 283 -21.19 20.60 -6.44
CA LEU A 283 -22.51 21.04 -5.96
C LEU A 283 -22.90 20.34 -4.65
N GLY A 284 -22.58 19.05 -4.51
CA GLY A 284 -22.81 18.31 -3.26
C GLY A 284 -22.00 18.88 -2.07
N PHE A 285 -20.78 19.38 -2.30
CA PHE A 285 -19.99 20.06 -1.26
C PHE A 285 -20.50 21.47 -0.91
N ILE A 286 -21.16 22.16 -1.85
CA ILE A 286 -21.66 23.53 -1.64
C ILE A 286 -23.04 23.52 -0.97
N PHE A 287 -23.90 22.57 -1.32
CA PHE A 287 -25.31 22.57 -0.91
C PHE A 287 -25.68 21.42 0.05
N GLY A 288 -24.78 20.45 0.29
CA GLY A 288 -24.98 19.36 1.26
C GLY A 288 -24.45 19.73 2.59
#